data_6dae699a263ffb037ac19185d5a79b3e
#
_entry.id   6dae699a263ffb037ac19185d5a79b3e
#
_cell.length_a   1.000
_cell.length_b   1.000
_cell.length_c   1.000
_cell.angle_alpha   90.00
_cell.angle_beta   90.00
_cell.angle_gamma   90.00
#
_symmetry.space_group_name_H-M   'P 1'
#
loop_
_entity.id
_entity.type
_entity.pdbx_description
1 polymer ?
#
loop_
_entity_poly.entity_id
_entity_poly.type
_entity_poly.pdbx_seq_one_letter_code
_entity_poly.pdbx_strand_id
1 'polypeptide(L)'
;MVRDNPIPARLKQARKKAKITQKDLGIKIGMEPSSASGRMNHYEKGRHTPDVTALQRMADELDVPLNYFFCESESTAELACLIDKLSEEEKMKLIARLIKG
;
A
#
# COMPACT_ATOMS: atom_id res chain seq x y z
N MET A 1 -4.77 -21.09 -12.42
CA MET A 1 -4.54 -19.70 -12.87
C MET A 1 -3.73 -18.94 -11.82
N VAL A 2 -2.64 -18.34 -12.25
CA VAL A 2 -1.82 -17.54 -11.36
C VAL A 2 -2.34 -16.10 -11.37
N ARG A 3 -2.66 -15.57 -10.21
CA ARG A 3 -3.09 -14.18 -10.09
C ARG A 3 -1.86 -13.27 -10.09
N ASP A 4 -2.04 -12.10 -10.67
CA ASP A 4 -0.99 -11.09 -10.66
C ASP A 4 -0.74 -10.61 -9.23
N ASN A 5 0.53 -10.37 -8.93
CA ASN A 5 0.91 -9.79 -7.64
C ASN A 5 0.49 -8.31 -7.63
N PRO A 6 -0.41 -7.89 -6.74
CA PRO A 6 -0.88 -6.50 -6.73
C PRO A 6 0.12 -5.51 -6.14
N ILE A 7 1.10 -5.98 -5.38
CA ILE A 7 2.02 -5.10 -4.64
C ILE A 7 2.72 -4.06 -5.52
N PRO A 8 3.34 -4.43 -6.66
CA PRO A 8 4.04 -3.43 -7.48
C PRO A 8 3.16 -2.27 -7.91
N ALA A 9 1.96 -2.57 -8.42
CA ALA A 9 1.03 -1.54 -8.89
C ALA A 9 0.50 -0.67 -7.75
N ARG A 10 0.14 -1.30 -6.63
CA ARG A 10 -0.37 -0.57 -5.46
C ARG A 10 0.69 0.34 -4.86
N LEU A 11 1.93 -0.13 -4.78
CA LEU A 11 3.04 0.67 -4.26
C LEU A 11 3.27 1.91 -5.13
N LYS A 12 3.37 1.72 -6.43
CA LYS A 12 3.56 2.83 -7.37
C LYS A 12 2.40 3.82 -7.30
N GLN A 13 1.17 3.33 -7.25
CA GLN A 13 -0.03 4.15 -7.18
C GLN A 13 -0.02 5.02 -5.91
N ALA A 14 0.22 4.43 -4.75
CA ALA A 14 0.23 5.15 -3.49
C ALA A 14 1.38 6.17 -3.45
N ARG A 15 2.55 5.79 -3.96
CA ARG A 15 3.70 6.69 -4.00
C ARG A 15 3.42 7.92 -4.87
N LYS A 16 2.87 7.71 -6.06
CA LYS A 16 2.52 8.82 -6.96
C LYS A 16 1.45 9.72 -6.38
N LYS A 17 0.47 9.13 -5.73
CA LYS A 17 -0.61 9.89 -5.08
C LYS A 17 -0.07 10.74 -3.94
N ALA A 18 0.92 10.24 -3.21
CA ALA A 18 1.60 10.99 -2.15
C ALA A 18 2.62 11.99 -2.69
N LYS A 19 2.88 11.99 -4.00
CA LYS A 19 3.82 12.89 -4.66
C LYS A 19 5.23 12.80 -4.11
N ILE A 20 5.67 11.59 -3.80
CA ILE A 20 7.02 11.32 -3.29
C ILE A 20 7.80 10.51 -4.33
N THR A 21 9.10 10.78 -4.46
CA THR A 21 9.95 10.05 -5.40
C THR A 21 10.31 8.68 -4.85
N GLN A 22 10.73 7.78 -5.74
CA GLN A 22 11.23 6.46 -5.34
C GLN A 22 12.37 6.60 -4.33
N LYS A 23 13.31 7.50 -4.62
CA LYS A 23 14.46 7.72 -3.75
C LYS A 23 14.04 8.20 -2.36
N ASP A 24 13.18 9.22 -2.32
CA ASP A 24 12.76 9.79 -1.04
C ASP A 24 11.97 8.79 -0.19
N LEU A 25 11.09 8.02 -0.82
CA LEU A 25 10.36 6.97 -0.09
C LEU A 25 11.34 5.94 0.45
N GLY A 26 12.29 5.50 -0.36
CA GLY A 26 13.30 4.53 0.06
C GLY A 26 14.09 5.02 1.26
N ILE A 27 14.55 6.27 1.23
CA ILE A 27 15.30 6.87 2.34
C ILE A 27 14.43 6.93 3.60
N LYS A 28 13.17 7.33 3.47
CA LYS A 28 12.26 7.45 4.62
C LYS A 28 12.02 6.11 5.33
N ILE A 29 12.07 5.02 4.59
CA ILE A 29 11.89 3.68 5.19
C ILE A 29 13.20 3.00 5.58
N GLY A 30 14.32 3.73 5.50
CA GLY A 30 15.61 3.26 6.04
C GLY A 30 16.62 2.73 5.02
N MET A 31 16.37 2.94 3.72
CA MET A 31 17.34 2.54 2.70
C MET A 31 18.49 3.55 2.58
N GLU A 32 19.68 3.04 2.22
CA GLU A 32 20.81 3.90 1.91
C GLU A 32 20.48 4.79 0.71
N PRO A 33 20.81 6.10 0.75
CA PRO A 33 20.51 7.00 -0.36
C PRO A 33 21.04 6.54 -1.72
N SER A 34 22.21 5.90 -1.74
CA SER A 34 22.84 5.45 -2.99
C SER A 34 22.09 4.32 -3.68
N SER A 35 21.28 3.54 -2.92
CA SER A 35 20.55 2.39 -3.47
C SER A 35 19.03 2.54 -3.40
N ALA A 36 18.54 3.60 -2.77
CA ALA A 36 17.11 3.76 -2.50
C ALA A 36 16.26 3.75 -3.76
N SER A 37 16.63 4.54 -4.77
CA SER A 37 15.87 4.63 -6.01
C SER A 37 15.81 3.28 -6.74
N GLY A 38 16.96 2.61 -6.87
CA GLY A 38 17.04 1.33 -7.57
C GLY A 38 16.25 0.23 -6.86
N ARG A 39 16.37 0.16 -5.54
CA ARG A 39 15.65 -0.84 -4.75
C ARG A 39 14.14 -0.62 -4.82
N MET A 40 13.70 0.63 -4.69
CA MET A 40 12.28 0.95 -4.79
C MET A 40 11.75 0.64 -6.19
N ASN A 41 12.54 0.94 -7.23
CA ASN A 41 12.16 0.62 -8.60
C ASN A 41 11.98 -0.88 -8.80
N HIS A 42 12.86 -1.71 -8.20
CA HIS A 42 12.73 -3.17 -8.28
C HIS A 42 11.43 -3.64 -7.64
N TYR A 43 11.02 -3.03 -6.53
CA TYR A 43 9.73 -3.35 -5.91
C TYR A 43 8.56 -2.97 -6.83
N GLU A 44 8.61 -1.80 -7.44
CA GLU A 44 7.53 -1.32 -8.32
C GLU A 44 7.46 -2.07 -9.66
N LYS A 45 8.56 -2.70 -10.07
CA LYS A 45 8.61 -3.53 -11.28
C LYS A 45 8.33 -4.99 -10.99
N GLY A 46 8.17 -5.37 -9.74
CA GLY A 46 7.91 -6.75 -9.36
C GLY A 46 9.13 -7.67 -9.42
N ARG A 47 10.33 -7.10 -9.55
CA ARG A 47 11.57 -7.89 -9.58
C ARG A 47 11.91 -8.45 -8.21
N HIS A 48 11.58 -7.73 -7.16
CA HIS A 48 11.76 -8.15 -5.77
C HIS A 48 10.48 -7.83 -5.03
N THR A 49 10.16 -8.66 -4.03
CA THR A 49 8.97 -8.45 -3.20
C THR A 49 9.43 -7.90 -1.85
N PRO A 50 8.91 -6.75 -1.41
CA PRO A 50 9.24 -6.26 -0.07
C PRO A 50 8.65 -7.19 0.98
N ASP A 51 9.38 -7.34 2.11
CA ASP A 51 8.85 -8.12 3.22
C ASP A 51 7.77 -7.30 3.96
N VAL A 52 7.10 -7.97 4.91
CA VAL A 52 5.99 -7.34 5.65
C VAL A 52 6.47 -6.11 6.42
N THR A 53 7.66 -6.17 7.00
CA THR A 53 8.21 -5.03 7.74
C THR A 53 8.40 -3.82 6.82
N ALA A 54 8.96 -4.04 5.63
CA ALA A 54 9.14 -2.96 4.65
C ALA A 54 7.79 -2.42 4.18
N LEU A 55 6.84 -3.31 3.91
CA LEU A 55 5.48 -2.91 3.51
C LEU A 55 4.81 -2.06 4.59
N GLN A 56 4.95 -2.44 5.86
CA GLN A 56 4.37 -1.67 6.96
C GLN A 56 4.97 -0.27 7.04
N ARG A 57 6.30 -0.16 6.86
CA ARG A 57 6.97 1.15 6.86
C ARG A 57 6.49 2.01 5.69
N MET A 58 6.33 1.41 4.51
CA MET A 58 5.79 2.11 3.35
C MET A 58 4.34 2.55 3.58
N ALA A 59 3.53 1.68 4.16
CA ALA A 59 2.14 1.99 4.48
C ALA A 59 2.05 3.22 5.40
N ASP A 60 2.89 3.25 6.43
CA ASP A 60 2.93 4.36 7.38
C ASP A 60 3.33 5.68 6.68
N GLU A 61 4.36 5.63 5.84
CA GLU A 61 4.83 6.82 5.12
C GLU A 61 3.83 7.30 4.06
N LEU A 62 3.12 6.37 3.43
CA LEU A 62 2.18 6.70 2.36
C LEU A 62 0.75 6.91 2.85
N ASP A 63 0.53 6.79 4.16
CA ASP A 63 -0.79 6.95 4.80
C ASP A 63 -1.85 6.04 4.18
N VAL A 64 -1.49 4.77 4.00
CA VAL A 64 -2.42 3.73 3.56
C VAL A 64 -2.36 2.56 4.54
N PRO A 65 -3.44 1.76 4.66
CA PRO A 65 -3.38 0.56 5.50
C PRO A 65 -2.52 -0.52 4.82
N LEU A 66 -1.96 -1.42 5.62
CA LEU A 66 -1.11 -2.49 5.08
C LEU A 66 -1.84 -3.31 4.02
N ASN A 67 -3.12 -3.62 4.24
CA ASN A 67 -3.89 -4.43 3.31
C ASN A 67 -4.10 -3.78 1.94
N TYR A 68 -3.90 -2.47 1.83
CA TYR A 68 -3.98 -1.77 0.54
C TYR A 68 -3.07 -2.42 -0.50
N PHE A 69 -1.86 -2.80 -0.10
CA PHE A 69 -0.88 -3.40 -1.02
C PHE A 69 -1.31 -4.75 -1.59
N PHE A 70 -2.27 -5.41 -0.96
CA PHE A 70 -2.74 -6.73 -1.36
C PHE A 70 -4.06 -6.69 -2.13
N CYS A 71 -4.61 -5.51 -2.37
CA CYS A 71 -5.88 -5.35 -3.08
C CYS A 71 -5.68 -5.51 -4.57
N GLU A 72 -6.39 -6.46 -5.16
CA GLU A 72 -6.28 -6.77 -6.58
C GLU A 72 -7.01 -5.77 -7.47
N SER A 73 -8.14 -5.21 -7.00
CA SER A 73 -8.92 -4.24 -7.78
C SER A 73 -8.78 -2.82 -7.23
N GLU A 74 -8.97 -1.85 -8.10
CA GLU A 74 -8.96 -0.43 -7.73
C GLU A 74 -10.03 -0.14 -6.67
N SER A 75 -11.23 -0.70 -6.85
CA SER A 75 -12.33 -0.45 -5.92
C SER A 75 -12.05 -1.01 -4.54
N THR A 76 -11.47 -2.22 -4.44
CA THR A 76 -11.10 -2.79 -3.15
C THR A 76 -10.01 -1.97 -2.47
N ALA A 77 -9.02 -1.50 -3.24
CA ALA A 77 -7.95 -0.66 -2.71
C ALA A 77 -8.50 0.67 -2.17
N GLU A 78 -9.41 1.29 -2.89
CA GLU A 78 -10.05 2.53 -2.45
C GLU A 78 -10.86 2.30 -1.17
N LEU A 79 -11.64 1.22 -1.13
CA LEU A 79 -12.42 0.86 0.06
C LEU A 79 -11.51 0.61 1.26
N ALA A 80 -10.38 -0.06 1.06
CA ALA A 80 -9.42 -0.31 2.15
C ALA A 80 -8.96 1.00 2.77
N CYS A 81 -8.63 2.00 1.96
CA CYS A 81 -8.19 3.30 2.44
C CYS A 81 -9.33 4.04 3.19
N LEU A 82 -10.54 3.99 2.65
CA LEU A 82 -11.69 4.66 3.26
C LEU A 82 -12.05 4.02 4.60
N ILE A 83 -12.07 2.69 4.66
CA ILE A 83 -12.38 1.94 5.88
C ILE A 83 -11.34 2.21 6.96
N ASP A 84 -10.07 2.31 6.56
CA ASP A 84 -8.98 2.58 7.50
C ASP A 84 -9.18 3.88 8.30
N LYS A 85 -9.89 4.83 7.73
CA LYS A 85 -10.13 6.14 8.37
C LYS A 85 -11.36 6.16 9.26
N LEU A 86 -12.14 5.08 9.27
CA LEU A 86 -13.33 4.99 10.12
C LEU A 86 -12.94 4.61 11.56
N SER A 87 -13.73 5.08 12.53
CA SER A 87 -13.61 4.62 13.91
C SER A 87 -14.13 3.18 14.01
N GLU A 88 -13.80 2.50 15.10
CA GLU A 88 -14.30 1.13 15.32
C GLU A 88 -15.84 1.12 15.35
N GLU A 89 -16.45 2.13 15.96
CA GLU A 89 -17.91 2.24 15.97
C GLU A 89 -18.49 2.36 14.57
N GLU A 90 -17.89 3.22 13.75
CA GLU A 90 -18.31 3.40 12.36
C GLU A 90 -18.14 2.13 11.54
N LYS A 91 -17.03 1.41 11.75
CA LYS A 91 -16.79 0.12 11.10
C LYS A 91 -17.88 -0.89 11.45
N MET A 92 -18.24 -0.96 12.73
CA MET A 92 -19.27 -1.91 13.18
C MET A 92 -20.63 -1.58 12.57
N LYS A 93 -20.97 -0.30 12.46
CA LYS A 93 -22.21 0.12 11.81
C LYS A 93 -22.24 -0.24 10.34
N LEU A 94 -21.10 -0.04 9.66
CA LEU A 94 -20.97 -0.40 8.25
C LEU A 94 -21.11 -1.91 8.04
N ILE A 95 -20.46 -2.71 8.88
CA ILE A 95 -20.57 -4.17 8.83
C ILE A 95 -22.03 -4.60 8.97
N ALA A 96 -22.72 -4.05 9.95
CA ALA A 96 -24.13 -4.38 10.18
C ALA A 96 -25.01 -4.04 8.95
N ARG A 97 -24.76 -2.89 8.33
CA ARG A 97 -25.49 -2.48 7.13
C ARG A 97 -25.23 -3.42 5.96
N LEU A 98 -23.97 -3.79 5.73
CA LEU A 98 -23.60 -4.67 4.61
C LEU A 98 -24.13 -6.08 4.78
N ILE A 99 -24.12 -6.60 6.01
CA ILE A 99 -24.68 -7.93 6.31
C ILE A 99 -26.18 -7.95 6.08
N LYS A 100 -26.87 -6.88 6.44
CA LYS A 100 -28.30 -6.75 6.27
C LYS A 100 -28.71 -6.70 4.80
N GLY A 101 -27.80 -6.25 3.96
CA GLY A 101 -28.04 -6.10 2.53
C GLY A 101 -28.71 -4.81 2.22
#